data_d23f9c4e7c3d6c489de5d51936d77f76
#
_entry.id   d23f9c4e7c3d6c489de5d51936d77f76
#
_cell.length_a   1.000
_cell.length_b   1.000
_cell.length_c   1.000
_cell.angle_alpha   90.00
_cell.angle_beta   90.00
_cell.angle_gamma   90.00
#
_symmetry.space_group_name_H-M   'P 1'
#
loop_
_entity.id
_entity.type
_entity.pdbx_description
1 polymer ?
#
loop_
_entity_poly.entity_id
_entity_poly.type
_entity_poly.pdbx_seq_one_letter_code
_entity_poly.pdbx_strand_id
1 'polypeptide(L)'
;MSDMLDPVELLDILGNENRRRILQLLSFRPFYFNEMAKRLDVGPKAVIDHLEMLERAGLVECYQEQGRRKYFRIARRTVLEVAVSPHSYGVRAYLSQDAPREGANIETTQPNSDLRLLKDELMHLEKKRRELRELLAEIESQEMEIRQKASCLAGVKAESQLESEIMTALLCGGKSSSELSAMLEVPEAVVLDSLNKLKERGAVHLRGQEWSV
;
A
#
# COMPACT_ATOMS: atom_id res chain seq x y z
N MET A 1 6.59 18.01 8.35
CA MET A 1 6.37 16.68 8.94
C MET A 1 5.43 15.99 7.96
N SER A 2 5.91 14.98 7.27
CA SER A 2 5.10 14.25 6.29
C SER A 2 4.09 13.41 7.08
N ASP A 3 2.81 13.80 7.02
CA ASP A 3 1.72 12.90 7.43
C ASP A 3 1.77 11.69 6.49
N MET A 4 2.53 10.68 6.89
CA MET A 4 2.45 9.38 6.24
C MET A 4 1.13 8.76 6.70
N LEU A 5 0.16 8.71 5.80
CA LEU A 5 -1.06 7.93 5.99
C LEU A 5 -0.67 6.49 6.34
N ASP A 6 -1.22 5.98 7.44
CA ASP A 6 -1.05 4.58 7.79
C ASP A 6 -1.63 3.71 6.65
N PRO A 7 -0.82 2.84 6.02
CA PRO A 7 -1.30 1.97 4.95
C PRO A 7 -2.47 1.08 5.36
N VAL A 8 -2.53 0.67 6.61
CA VAL A 8 -3.63 -0.16 7.15
C VAL A 8 -4.90 0.67 7.27
N GLU A 9 -4.82 1.91 7.76
CA GLU A 9 -5.97 2.83 7.81
C GLU A 9 -6.50 3.12 6.39
N LEU A 10 -5.61 3.30 5.41
CA LEU A 10 -6.01 3.46 4.00
C LEU A 10 -6.74 2.23 3.46
N LEU A 11 -6.31 1.03 3.82
CA LEU A 11 -6.96 -0.21 3.42
C LEU A 11 -8.39 -0.27 3.96
N ASP A 12 -8.59 0.09 5.23
CA ASP A 12 -9.92 0.15 5.86
C ASP A 12 -10.81 1.21 5.20
N ILE A 13 -10.26 2.39 4.92
CA ILE A 13 -11.00 3.45 4.22
C ILE A 13 -11.42 2.97 2.83
N LEU A 14 -10.51 2.37 2.06
CA LEU A 14 -10.80 1.88 0.72
C LEU A 14 -11.59 0.57 0.70
N GLY A 15 -11.76 -0.11 1.84
CA GLY A 15 -12.61 -1.28 2.01
C GLY A 15 -14.10 -1.02 1.72
N ASN A 16 -14.58 0.21 1.89
CA ASN A 16 -15.98 0.58 1.66
C ASN A 16 -16.27 0.85 0.17
N GLU A 17 -17.31 0.23 -0.36
CA GLU A 17 -17.71 0.36 -1.78
C GLU A 17 -18.08 1.80 -2.16
N ASN A 18 -18.89 2.49 -1.36
CA ASN A 18 -19.33 3.84 -1.68
C ASN A 18 -18.15 4.83 -1.71
N ARG A 19 -17.16 4.67 -0.82
CA ARG A 19 -15.96 5.50 -0.86
C ARG A 19 -15.15 5.27 -2.13
N ARG A 20 -15.02 4.03 -2.59
CA ARG A 20 -14.36 3.72 -3.88
C ARG A 20 -15.13 4.31 -5.05
N ARG A 21 -16.48 4.23 -5.06
CA ARG A 21 -17.33 4.82 -6.12
C ARG A 21 -17.23 6.35 -6.14
N ILE A 22 -17.14 6.99 -4.97
CA ILE A 22 -16.90 8.45 -4.87
C ILE A 22 -15.54 8.80 -5.50
N LEU A 23 -14.46 8.10 -5.13
CA LEU A 23 -13.14 8.33 -5.72
C LEU A 23 -13.13 8.10 -7.24
N GLN A 24 -13.86 7.10 -7.73
CA GLN A 24 -14.01 6.84 -9.15
C GLN A 24 -14.73 8.01 -9.87
N LEU A 25 -15.75 8.61 -9.29
CA LEU A 25 -16.37 9.82 -9.86
C LEU A 25 -15.39 10.99 -9.88
N LEU A 26 -14.69 11.22 -8.75
CA LEU A 26 -13.73 12.32 -8.59
C LEU A 26 -12.50 12.18 -9.49
N SER A 27 -12.21 10.98 -10.00
CA SER A 27 -11.10 10.78 -10.97
C SER A 27 -11.37 11.39 -12.35
N PHE A 28 -12.64 11.68 -12.68
CA PHE A 28 -13.00 12.32 -13.94
C PHE A 28 -12.95 13.84 -13.86
N ARG A 29 -13.47 14.42 -12.77
CA ARG A 29 -13.54 15.86 -12.51
C ARG A 29 -13.95 16.13 -11.06
N PRO A 30 -13.82 17.37 -10.60
CA PRO A 30 -14.45 17.80 -9.35
C PRO A 30 -15.98 17.68 -9.38
N PHE A 31 -16.55 17.34 -8.23
CA PHE A 31 -18.00 17.20 -8.05
C PHE A 31 -18.51 17.90 -6.80
N TYR A 32 -19.74 18.37 -6.87
CA TYR A 32 -20.53 18.81 -5.72
C TYR A 32 -21.25 17.61 -5.08
N PHE A 33 -21.35 17.55 -3.74
CA PHE A 33 -21.85 16.36 -3.02
C PHE A 33 -23.25 15.89 -3.44
N ASN A 34 -24.20 16.83 -3.73
CA ASN A 34 -25.54 16.44 -4.19
C ASN A 34 -25.54 15.80 -5.59
N GLU A 35 -24.60 16.17 -6.44
CA GLU A 35 -24.45 15.56 -7.75
C GLU A 35 -23.94 14.12 -7.61
N MET A 36 -22.98 13.90 -6.70
CA MET A 36 -22.49 12.55 -6.38
C MET A 36 -23.59 11.69 -5.78
N ALA A 37 -24.40 12.23 -4.86
CA ALA A 37 -25.52 11.54 -4.24
C ALA A 37 -26.51 10.99 -5.28
N LYS A 38 -26.86 11.82 -6.26
CA LYS A 38 -27.76 11.41 -7.37
C LYS A 38 -27.13 10.33 -8.25
N ARG A 39 -25.83 10.43 -8.57
CA ARG A 39 -25.17 9.47 -9.46
C ARG A 39 -24.92 8.11 -8.80
N LEU A 40 -24.69 8.13 -7.50
CA LEU A 40 -24.38 6.93 -6.72
C LEU A 40 -25.64 6.25 -6.16
N ASP A 41 -26.80 6.93 -6.24
CA ASP A 41 -28.03 6.51 -5.58
C ASP A 41 -27.84 6.31 -4.07
N VAL A 42 -27.18 7.29 -3.43
CA VAL A 42 -26.88 7.31 -2.00
C VAL A 42 -27.40 8.60 -1.39
N GLY A 43 -27.90 8.53 -0.16
CA GLY A 43 -28.40 9.72 0.53
C GLY A 43 -27.32 10.80 0.67
N PRO A 44 -27.67 12.11 0.49
CA PRO A 44 -26.70 13.20 0.55
C PRO A 44 -25.88 13.25 1.85
N LYS A 45 -26.50 12.91 2.98
CA LYS A 45 -25.81 12.84 4.28
C LYS A 45 -24.73 11.76 4.29
N ALA A 46 -25.04 10.56 3.80
CA ALA A 46 -24.06 9.48 3.73
C ALA A 46 -22.88 9.81 2.80
N VAL A 47 -23.12 10.54 1.71
CA VAL A 47 -22.03 11.02 0.84
C VAL A 47 -21.14 12.01 1.58
N ILE A 48 -21.70 12.92 2.39
CA ILE A 48 -20.92 13.86 3.20
C ILE A 48 -20.05 13.09 4.20
N ASP A 49 -20.64 12.14 4.93
CA ASP A 49 -19.91 11.32 5.91
C ASP A 49 -18.73 10.55 5.25
N HIS A 50 -18.94 10.01 4.04
CA HIS A 50 -17.88 9.37 3.26
C HIS A 50 -16.80 10.35 2.79
N LEU A 51 -17.21 11.55 2.34
CA LEU A 51 -16.26 12.59 1.92
C LEU A 51 -15.41 13.08 3.07
N GLU A 52 -15.97 13.28 4.26
CA GLU A 52 -15.22 13.65 5.47
C GLU A 52 -14.16 12.61 5.85
N MET A 53 -14.49 11.32 5.73
CA MET A 53 -13.50 10.26 5.97
C MET A 53 -12.38 10.28 4.93
N LEU A 54 -12.71 10.46 3.64
CA LEU A 54 -11.74 10.56 2.56
C LEU A 54 -10.86 11.83 2.67
N GLU A 55 -11.43 12.93 3.16
CA GLU A 55 -10.72 14.20 3.39
C GLU A 55 -9.74 14.07 4.58
N ARG A 56 -10.16 13.47 5.70
CA ARG A 56 -9.27 13.17 6.84
C ARG A 56 -8.10 12.28 6.43
N ALA A 57 -8.34 11.32 5.56
CA ALA A 57 -7.30 10.47 4.98
C ALA A 57 -6.43 11.17 3.92
N GLY A 58 -6.68 12.45 3.62
CA GLY A 58 -5.94 13.21 2.63
C GLY A 58 -6.05 12.67 1.19
N LEU A 59 -7.07 11.86 0.89
CA LEU A 59 -7.35 11.36 -0.45
C LEU A 59 -8.16 12.35 -1.28
N VAL A 60 -8.99 13.16 -0.62
CA VAL A 60 -9.87 14.15 -1.22
C VAL A 60 -9.64 15.49 -0.53
N GLU A 61 -9.78 16.56 -1.26
CA GLU A 61 -9.79 17.93 -0.72
C GLU A 61 -11.06 18.66 -1.14
N CYS A 62 -11.51 19.52 -0.23
CA CYS A 62 -12.66 20.39 -0.43
C CYS A 62 -12.18 21.79 -0.79
N TYR A 63 -12.80 22.40 -1.81
CA TYR A 63 -12.58 23.81 -2.15
C TYR A 63 -13.89 24.53 -2.48
N GLN A 64 -13.89 25.83 -2.33
CA GLN A 64 -15.02 26.68 -2.72
C GLN A 64 -14.69 27.43 -4.02
N GLU A 65 -15.53 27.26 -5.01
CA GLU A 65 -15.53 28.05 -6.22
C GLU A 65 -16.35 29.34 -6.03
N GLN A 66 -16.28 30.30 -6.96
CA GLN A 66 -17.05 31.54 -6.89
C GLN A 66 -18.53 31.27 -6.66
N GLY A 67 -18.95 31.30 -5.38
CA GLY A 67 -20.28 30.93 -4.93
C GLY A 67 -20.23 30.14 -3.62
N ARG A 68 -21.40 29.83 -3.03
CA ARG A 68 -21.47 29.10 -1.74
C ARG A 68 -21.33 27.58 -1.86
N ARG A 69 -20.97 27.02 -3.03
CA ARG A 69 -20.93 25.57 -3.26
C ARG A 69 -19.55 25.02 -2.96
N LYS A 70 -19.52 23.93 -2.18
CA LYS A 70 -18.30 23.17 -1.89
C LYS A 70 -18.11 22.07 -2.93
N TYR A 71 -16.99 22.10 -3.62
CA TYR A 71 -16.58 21.07 -4.55
C TYR A 71 -15.50 20.20 -3.93
N PHE A 72 -15.47 18.94 -4.36
CA PHE A 72 -14.48 17.97 -3.91
C PHE A 72 -13.68 17.47 -5.11
N ARG A 73 -12.38 17.25 -4.90
CA ARG A 73 -11.47 16.67 -5.90
C ARG A 73 -10.48 15.74 -5.25
N ILE A 74 -9.81 14.90 -6.03
CA ILE A 74 -8.70 14.07 -5.54
C ILE A 74 -7.55 14.98 -5.15
N ALA A 75 -7.05 14.84 -3.91
CA ALA A 75 -6.00 15.70 -3.36
C ALA A 75 -4.63 15.37 -3.93
N ARG A 76 -4.35 14.06 -4.14
CA ARG A 76 -3.05 13.57 -4.59
C ARG A 76 -3.14 12.16 -5.15
N ARG A 77 -2.14 11.78 -5.96
CA ARG A 77 -2.01 10.41 -6.43
C ARG A 77 -1.55 9.53 -5.27
N THR A 78 -2.35 8.56 -4.91
CA THR A 78 -2.07 7.56 -3.89
C THR A 78 -2.10 6.17 -4.52
N VAL A 79 -1.12 5.34 -4.22
CA VAL A 79 -1.09 3.92 -4.58
C VAL A 79 -1.06 3.12 -3.30
N LEU A 80 -2.01 2.20 -3.14
CA LEU A 80 -2.04 1.22 -2.06
C LEU A 80 -1.75 -0.15 -2.65
N GLU A 81 -0.78 -0.82 -2.09
CA GLU A 81 -0.36 -2.16 -2.48
C GLU A 81 -0.54 -3.11 -1.30
N VAL A 82 -1.21 -4.22 -1.54
CA VAL A 82 -1.41 -5.28 -0.55
C VAL A 82 -0.81 -6.57 -1.10
N ALA A 83 0.21 -7.07 -0.44
CA ALA A 83 0.85 -8.33 -0.77
C ALA A 83 0.42 -9.40 0.24
N VAL A 84 -0.10 -10.53 -0.25
CA VAL A 84 -0.49 -11.68 0.57
C VAL A 84 0.08 -12.94 -0.06
N SER A 85 0.93 -13.63 0.67
CA SER A 85 1.49 -14.92 0.25
C SER A 85 1.67 -15.85 1.46
N PRO A 86 1.93 -17.15 1.28
CA PRO A 86 2.08 -18.09 2.38
C PRO A 86 3.12 -17.70 3.45
N HIS A 87 4.09 -16.86 3.11
CA HIS A 87 5.17 -16.45 4.01
C HIS A 87 5.36 -14.93 4.09
N SER A 88 4.40 -14.16 3.56
CA SER A 88 4.49 -12.70 3.55
C SER A 88 3.11 -12.06 3.55
N TYR A 89 2.91 -11.11 4.45
CA TYR A 89 1.81 -10.16 4.42
C TYR A 89 2.38 -8.76 4.56
N GLY A 90 1.94 -7.85 3.72
CA GLY A 90 2.38 -6.47 3.79
C GLY A 90 1.40 -5.51 3.13
N VAL A 91 1.26 -4.33 3.70
CA VAL A 91 0.50 -3.22 3.13
C VAL A 91 1.44 -2.05 3.00
N ARG A 92 1.52 -1.45 1.81
CA ARG A 92 2.38 -0.31 1.52
C ARG A 92 1.56 0.78 0.84
N ALA A 93 1.82 2.03 1.21
CA ALA A 93 1.22 3.18 0.56
C ALA A 93 2.32 4.08 -0.01
N TYR A 94 2.14 4.50 -1.25
CA TYR A 94 3.03 5.42 -1.93
C TYR A 94 2.26 6.68 -2.29
N LEU A 95 2.78 7.82 -1.85
CA LEU A 95 2.24 9.13 -2.19
C LEU A 95 3.10 9.74 -3.29
N SER A 96 2.51 10.07 -4.42
CA SER A 96 3.19 10.88 -5.43
C SER A 96 2.90 12.35 -5.15
N GLN A 97 3.95 13.17 -5.08
CA GLN A 97 3.82 14.62 -4.87
C GLN A 97 3.33 15.36 -6.12
N ASP A 98 3.30 14.69 -7.27
CA ASP A 98 2.92 15.27 -8.55
C ASP A 98 1.43 15.01 -8.87
N ALA A 99 0.52 15.65 -8.15
CA ALA A 99 -0.78 15.94 -8.73
C ALA A 99 -0.58 17.10 -9.72
N PRO A 100 -0.97 16.98 -10.99
CA PRO A 100 -0.96 18.10 -11.90
C PRO A 100 -1.81 19.22 -11.28
N ARG A 101 -1.18 20.33 -10.91
CA ARG A 101 -1.93 21.52 -10.51
C ARG A 101 -2.76 21.96 -11.72
N GLU A 102 -4.07 22.05 -11.56
CA GLU A 102 -4.94 22.67 -12.55
C GLU A 102 -4.35 24.06 -12.88
N GLY A 103 -4.04 24.28 -14.13
CA GLY A 103 -3.51 25.57 -14.58
C GLY A 103 -2.36 25.50 -15.58
N ALA A 104 -1.96 24.34 -16.06
CA ALA A 104 -1.16 24.29 -17.26
C ALA A 104 -2.02 24.80 -18.41
N ASN A 105 -1.89 26.10 -18.71
CA ASN A 105 -2.40 26.67 -19.95
C ASN A 105 -1.71 25.93 -21.09
N ILE A 106 -2.39 24.95 -21.64
CA ILE A 106 -1.97 24.31 -22.89
C ILE A 106 -2.38 25.29 -23.98
N GLU A 107 -1.42 26.06 -24.47
CA GLU A 107 -1.60 26.83 -25.71
C GLU A 107 -1.71 25.83 -26.86
N THR A 108 -2.93 25.40 -27.14
CA THR A 108 -3.22 24.44 -28.21
C THR A 108 -3.40 25.16 -29.53
N THR A 109 -2.42 25.02 -30.41
CA THR A 109 -2.48 25.50 -31.79
C THR A 109 -3.29 24.59 -32.72
N GLN A 110 -3.39 23.27 -32.40
CA GLN A 110 -4.18 22.29 -33.15
C GLN A 110 -4.69 21.15 -32.25
N PRO A 111 -5.89 21.27 -31.65
CA PRO A 111 -6.33 20.35 -30.59
C PRO A 111 -6.45 18.87 -30.98
N ASN A 112 -6.71 18.55 -32.27
CA ASN A 112 -6.89 17.17 -32.70
C ASN A 112 -5.57 16.41 -32.95
N SER A 113 -4.51 17.11 -33.39
CA SER A 113 -3.17 16.51 -33.54
C SER A 113 -2.53 16.27 -32.19
N ASP A 114 -2.70 17.22 -31.28
CA ASP A 114 -2.11 17.19 -29.93
C ASP A 114 -2.73 16.06 -29.10
N LEU A 115 -4.03 15.85 -29.21
CA LEU A 115 -4.72 14.73 -28.55
C LEU A 115 -4.25 13.34 -29.05
N ARG A 116 -3.94 13.22 -30.34
CA ARG A 116 -3.40 11.96 -30.90
C ARG A 116 -1.99 11.69 -30.37
N LEU A 117 -1.12 12.68 -30.36
CA LEU A 117 0.24 12.57 -29.80
C LEU A 117 0.20 12.19 -28.33
N LEU A 118 -0.63 12.85 -27.54
CA LEU A 118 -0.81 12.53 -26.12
C LEU A 118 -1.36 11.12 -25.89
N LYS A 119 -2.28 10.67 -26.75
CA LYS A 119 -2.78 9.29 -26.70
C LYS A 119 -1.68 8.29 -26.99
N ASP A 120 -0.85 8.52 -28.02
CA ASP A 120 0.24 7.62 -28.39
C ASP A 120 1.30 7.57 -27.25
N GLU A 121 1.56 8.70 -26.62
CA GLU A 121 2.45 8.81 -25.46
C GLU A 121 1.89 8.05 -24.26
N LEU A 122 0.59 8.18 -23.96
CA LEU A 122 -0.09 7.41 -22.92
C LEU A 122 -0.02 5.90 -23.20
N MET A 123 -0.27 5.47 -24.42
CA MET A 123 -0.15 4.05 -24.82
C MET A 123 1.27 3.52 -24.65
N HIS A 124 2.28 4.33 -24.97
CA HIS A 124 3.68 3.98 -24.75
C HIS A 124 4.01 3.82 -23.25
N LEU A 125 3.55 4.75 -22.41
CA LEU A 125 3.72 4.66 -20.97
C LEU A 125 2.97 3.46 -20.37
N GLU A 126 1.77 3.15 -20.86
CA GLU A 126 1.02 1.96 -20.43
C GLU A 126 1.74 0.66 -20.80
N LYS A 127 2.37 0.61 -21.98
CA LYS A 127 3.19 -0.53 -22.40
C LYS A 127 4.39 -0.71 -21.46
N LYS A 128 5.16 0.36 -21.20
CA LYS A 128 6.29 0.32 -20.26
C LYS A 128 5.86 -0.11 -18.86
N ARG A 129 4.72 0.39 -18.38
CA ARG A 129 4.19 0.00 -17.09
C ARG A 129 3.81 -1.48 -17.03
N ARG A 130 3.34 -2.05 -18.13
CA ARG A 130 3.06 -3.50 -18.24
C ARG A 130 4.35 -4.32 -18.17
N GLU A 131 5.35 -3.94 -18.95
CA GLU A 131 6.67 -4.60 -18.96
C GLU A 131 7.32 -4.58 -17.55
N LEU A 132 7.24 -3.45 -16.86
CA LEU A 132 7.75 -3.36 -15.48
C LEU A 132 6.97 -4.24 -14.50
N ARG A 133 5.66 -4.39 -14.66
CA ARG A 133 4.86 -5.30 -13.83
C ARG A 133 5.21 -6.76 -14.07
N GLU A 134 5.47 -7.13 -15.32
CA GLU A 134 5.90 -8.49 -15.67
C GLU A 134 7.25 -8.81 -15.02
N LEU A 135 8.21 -7.88 -15.07
CA LEU A 135 9.50 -8.02 -14.39
C LEU A 135 9.36 -8.11 -12.86
N LEU A 136 8.49 -7.29 -12.27
CA LEU A 136 8.21 -7.37 -10.83
C LEU A 136 7.61 -8.72 -10.46
N ALA A 137 6.64 -9.21 -11.21
CA ALA A 137 6.01 -10.51 -10.97
C ALA A 137 7.03 -11.68 -11.07
N GLU A 138 8.00 -11.58 -11.98
CA GLU A 138 9.11 -12.54 -12.08
C GLU A 138 10.00 -12.52 -10.84
N ILE A 139 10.39 -11.32 -10.36
CA ILE A 139 11.19 -11.16 -9.15
C ILE A 139 10.43 -11.69 -7.92
N GLU A 140 9.15 -11.35 -7.78
CA GLU A 140 8.30 -11.84 -6.69
C GLU A 140 8.17 -13.37 -6.70
N SER A 141 8.09 -13.97 -7.89
CA SER A 141 8.07 -15.43 -8.04
C SER A 141 9.37 -16.06 -7.57
N GLN A 142 10.52 -15.47 -7.94
CA GLN A 142 11.84 -15.93 -7.51
C GLN A 142 12.03 -15.78 -5.99
N GLU A 143 11.61 -14.65 -5.44
CA GLU A 143 11.63 -14.42 -3.98
C GLU A 143 10.79 -15.46 -3.24
N MET A 144 9.60 -15.79 -3.75
CA MET A 144 8.73 -16.79 -3.14
C MET A 144 9.37 -18.18 -3.17
N GLU A 145 10.02 -18.56 -4.27
CA GLU A 145 10.73 -19.84 -4.37
C GLU A 145 11.88 -19.94 -3.36
N ILE A 146 12.67 -18.85 -3.22
CA ILE A 146 13.76 -18.78 -2.26
C ILE A 146 13.23 -18.87 -0.83
N ARG A 147 12.17 -18.13 -0.50
CA ARG A 147 11.53 -18.15 0.83
C ARG A 147 11.00 -19.55 1.18
N GLN A 148 10.38 -20.22 0.21
CA GLN A 148 9.87 -21.58 0.40
C GLN A 148 11.02 -22.57 0.69
N LYS A 149 12.11 -22.52 -0.07
CA LYS A 149 13.31 -23.34 0.17
C LYS A 149 13.90 -23.07 1.54
N ALA A 150 14.01 -21.80 1.91
CA ALA A 150 14.56 -21.39 3.19
C ALA A 150 13.67 -21.80 4.37
N SER A 151 12.34 -21.71 4.23
CA SER A 151 11.40 -22.20 5.25
C SER A 151 11.48 -23.73 5.42
N CYS A 152 11.62 -24.49 4.33
CA CYS A 152 11.86 -25.94 4.41
C CYS A 152 13.14 -26.27 5.15
N LEU A 153 14.23 -25.54 4.87
CA LEU A 153 15.51 -25.73 5.55
C LEU A 153 15.44 -25.35 7.04
N ALA A 154 14.73 -24.28 7.38
CA ALA A 154 14.47 -23.88 8.75
C ALA A 154 13.70 -24.99 9.50
N GLY A 155 12.66 -25.57 8.91
CA GLY A 155 11.90 -26.67 9.49
C GLY A 155 12.72 -27.93 9.73
N VAL A 156 13.73 -28.22 8.89
CA VAL A 156 14.64 -29.37 9.09
C VAL A 156 15.63 -29.12 10.22
N LYS A 157 16.03 -27.87 10.46
CA LYS A 157 17.00 -27.48 11.50
C LYS A 157 16.35 -27.20 12.85
N ALA A 158 15.06 -26.91 12.88
CA ALA A 158 14.32 -26.59 14.08
C ALA A 158 13.93 -27.87 14.86
N GLU A 159 14.04 -27.82 16.16
CA GLU A 159 13.59 -28.91 17.08
C GLU A 159 12.15 -28.67 17.58
N SER A 160 11.62 -27.47 17.37
CA SER A 160 10.24 -27.12 17.73
C SER A 160 9.58 -26.28 16.66
N GLN A 161 8.23 -26.24 16.66
CA GLN A 161 7.44 -25.39 15.76
C GLN A 161 7.83 -23.91 15.91
N LEU A 162 7.98 -23.45 17.17
CA LEU A 162 8.35 -22.06 17.46
C LEU A 162 9.75 -21.71 16.90
N GLU A 163 10.70 -22.61 17.01
CA GLU A 163 12.05 -22.38 16.41
C GLU A 163 11.98 -22.23 14.88
N SER A 164 11.16 -23.05 14.23
CA SER A 164 10.92 -22.93 12.77
C SER A 164 10.28 -21.58 12.41
N GLU A 165 9.32 -21.12 13.18
CA GLU A 165 8.67 -19.82 12.99
C GLU A 165 9.62 -18.65 13.21
N ILE A 166 10.44 -18.70 14.27
CA ILE A 166 11.49 -17.70 14.55
C ILE A 166 12.49 -17.66 13.40
N MET A 167 13.03 -18.80 12.97
CA MET A 167 13.98 -18.84 11.86
C MET A 167 13.36 -18.28 10.56
N THR A 168 12.11 -18.64 10.28
CA THR A 168 11.39 -18.12 9.11
C THR A 168 11.19 -16.60 9.19
N ALA A 169 10.85 -16.07 10.37
CA ALA A 169 10.72 -14.62 10.58
C ALA A 169 12.05 -13.87 10.38
N LEU A 170 13.17 -14.48 10.77
CA LEU A 170 14.52 -13.91 10.61
C LEU A 170 15.04 -13.95 9.17
N LEU A 171 14.47 -14.76 8.28
CA LEU A 171 14.80 -14.75 6.85
C LEU A 171 14.39 -13.45 6.15
N CYS A 172 13.45 -12.70 6.74
CA CYS A 172 13.00 -11.41 6.24
C CYS A 172 13.86 -10.22 6.71
N GLY A 173 14.95 -10.49 7.43
CA GLY A 173 15.87 -9.49 8.02
C GLY A 173 16.05 -9.67 9.51
N GLY A 174 17.10 -9.06 10.06
CA GLY A 174 17.36 -9.05 11.50
C GLY A 174 16.19 -8.44 12.29
N LYS A 175 15.88 -9.04 13.45
CA LYS A 175 14.80 -8.60 14.34
C LYS A 175 15.22 -8.70 15.80
N SER A 176 14.68 -7.80 16.62
CA SER A 176 14.79 -7.89 18.08
C SER A 176 13.88 -8.97 18.65
N SER A 177 14.14 -9.41 19.88
CA SER A 177 13.26 -10.36 20.60
C SER A 177 11.86 -9.81 20.79
N SER A 178 11.71 -8.51 21.02
CA SER A 178 10.43 -7.88 21.22
C SER A 178 9.61 -7.80 19.92
N GLU A 179 10.25 -7.54 18.77
CA GLU A 179 9.59 -7.60 17.45
C GLU A 179 9.13 -9.00 17.10
N LEU A 180 9.95 -10.03 17.38
CA LEU A 180 9.56 -11.42 17.20
C LEU A 180 8.41 -11.82 18.11
N SER A 181 8.44 -11.38 19.38
CA SER A 181 7.36 -11.60 20.34
C SER A 181 6.03 -11.02 19.84
N ALA A 182 6.04 -9.78 19.36
CA ALA A 182 4.85 -9.12 18.81
C ALA A 182 4.35 -9.79 17.51
N MET A 183 5.27 -10.22 16.65
CA MET A 183 4.95 -10.84 15.35
C MET A 183 4.37 -12.25 15.49
N LEU A 184 4.91 -13.04 16.43
CA LEU A 184 4.53 -14.45 16.65
C LEU A 184 3.44 -14.61 17.71
N GLU A 185 3.05 -13.51 18.37
CA GLU A 185 2.08 -13.50 19.49
C GLU A 185 2.50 -14.43 20.65
N VAL A 186 3.80 -14.54 20.90
CA VAL A 186 4.40 -15.38 21.95
C VAL A 186 5.12 -14.51 22.96
N PRO A 187 5.04 -14.80 24.28
CA PRO A 187 5.75 -14.05 25.31
C PRO A 187 7.27 -13.96 25.03
N GLU A 188 7.85 -12.77 25.20
CA GLU A 188 9.25 -12.49 24.85
C GLU A 188 10.25 -13.42 25.56
N ALA A 189 9.95 -13.82 26.81
CA ALA A 189 10.78 -14.76 27.55
C ALA A 189 10.91 -16.12 26.84
N VAL A 190 9.82 -16.60 26.22
CA VAL A 190 9.79 -17.86 25.47
C VAL A 190 10.54 -17.74 24.13
N VAL A 191 10.40 -16.60 23.48
CA VAL A 191 11.16 -16.29 22.24
C VAL A 191 12.65 -16.24 22.55
N LEU A 192 13.08 -15.58 23.63
CA LEU A 192 14.47 -15.51 24.05
C LEU A 192 15.08 -16.88 24.39
N ASP A 193 14.34 -17.74 25.07
CA ASP A 193 14.77 -19.11 25.36
C ASP A 193 15.05 -19.89 24.05
N SER A 194 14.12 -19.81 23.09
CA SER A 194 14.27 -20.46 21.78
C SER A 194 15.44 -19.87 20.97
N LEU A 195 15.62 -18.54 20.98
CA LEU A 195 16.71 -17.86 20.30
C LEU A 195 18.08 -18.26 20.89
N ASN A 196 18.17 -18.42 22.21
CA ASN A 196 19.41 -18.87 22.86
C ASN A 196 19.74 -20.32 22.47
N LYS A 197 18.77 -21.22 22.43
CA LYS A 197 18.94 -22.60 21.95
C LYS A 197 19.40 -22.64 20.50
N LEU A 198 18.78 -21.83 19.64
CA LEU A 198 19.19 -21.71 18.25
C LEU A 198 20.63 -21.15 18.09
N LYS A 199 21.01 -20.18 18.95
CA LYS A 199 22.35 -19.61 18.98
C LYS A 199 23.40 -20.65 19.42
N GLU A 200 23.13 -21.44 20.46
CA GLU A 200 24.02 -22.52 20.92
C GLU A 200 24.29 -23.55 19.82
N ARG A 201 23.29 -23.80 18.97
CA ARG A 201 23.42 -24.67 17.78
C ARG A 201 24.01 -23.98 16.55
N GLY A 202 24.33 -22.67 16.66
CA GLY A 202 24.89 -21.89 15.56
C GLY A 202 23.93 -21.62 14.42
N ALA A 203 22.61 -21.74 14.67
CA ALA A 203 21.58 -21.51 13.67
C ALA A 203 21.19 -20.02 13.56
N VAL A 204 21.39 -19.23 14.62
CA VAL A 204 21.19 -17.79 14.64
C VAL A 204 22.30 -17.09 15.40
N HIS A 205 22.51 -15.80 15.11
CA HIS A 205 23.49 -14.97 15.81
C HIS A 205 22.90 -13.61 16.17
N LEU A 206 23.42 -13.04 17.25
CA LEU A 206 23.02 -11.73 17.75
C LEU A 206 24.05 -10.68 17.34
N ARG A 207 23.63 -9.63 16.65
CA ARG A 207 24.44 -8.44 16.34
C ARG A 207 23.80 -7.21 16.97
N GLY A 208 24.42 -6.70 18.05
CA GLY A 208 23.81 -5.61 18.82
C GLY A 208 22.55 -6.07 19.53
N GLN A 209 21.39 -5.60 19.09
CA GLN A 209 20.06 -6.01 19.59
C GLN A 209 19.26 -6.83 18.59
N GLU A 210 19.79 -7.09 17.39
CA GLU A 210 19.11 -7.81 16.31
C GLU A 210 19.65 -9.23 16.17
N TRP A 211 18.69 -10.17 16.08
CA TRP A 211 18.95 -11.57 15.75
C TRP A 211 18.86 -11.76 14.25
N SER A 212 19.72 -12.59 13.70
CA SER A 212 19.75 -12.96 12.27
C SER A 212 20.17 -14.43 12.09
N VAL A 213 19.80 -15.02 10.97
CA VAL A 213 20.22 -16.37 10.56
C VAL A 213 21.62 -16.35 10.00
#